data_e7870e497861da9cccbf255f5cbd5ac3
#
_entry.id   e7870e497861da9cccbf255f5cbd5ac3
#
_cell.length_a   1.000
_cell.length_b   1.000
_cell.length_c   1.000
_cell.angle_alpha   90.00
_cell.angle_beta   90.00
_cell.angle_gamma   90.00
#
_symmetry.space_group_name_H-M   'P 1'
#
loop_
_entity.id
_entity.type
_entity.pdbx_description
1 polymer ?
#
loop_
_entity_poly.entity_id
_entity_poly.type
_entity_poly.pdbx_seq_one_letter_code
_entity_poly.pdbx_strand_id
1 'polypeptide(L)'
;MDDGPIEIVANIDSSHASHGDYRGHTGIFITLGKGIIQAISTKQPINTKSSAESELVVAASDGATPAIYVLNIILYQGIQVKLLIIEQDNKSTLAMIANGRATGPTSRHINIRFFWLNDRLASGEISMRYVPTAEMTADLLTKHTEGSVFYKHRNTY
;
A
#
# COMPACT_ATOMS: atom_id res chain seq x y z
N MET A 1 -12.27 27.06 5.11
CA MET A 1 -11.53 25.76 5.15
C MET A 1 -12.60 24.69 5.08
N ASP A 2 -12.41 23.70 4.24
CA ASP A 2 -13.38 22.61 4.13
C ASP A 2 -13.20 21.71 5.37
N ASP A 3 -14.08 21.89 6.36
CA ASP A 3 -14.03 21.14 7.62
C ASP A 3 -14.67 19.74 7.47
N GLY A 4 -14.69 19.21 6.26
CA GLY A 4 -15.18 17.87 5.98
C GLY A 4 -14.24 16.78 6.52
N PRO A 5 -14.76 15.55 6.71
CA PRO A 5 -13.96 14.42 7.19
C PRO A 5 -12.81 14.11 6.21
N ILE A 6 -11.63 13.91 6.76
CA ILE A 6 -10.37 13.70 6.00
C ILE A 6 -10.33 12.29 5.42
N GLU A 7 -9.84 12.14 4.20
CA GLU A 7 -9.43 10.86 3.65
C GLU A 7 -7.93 10.65 3.86
N ILE A 8 -7.56 9.47 4.35
CA ILE A 8 -6.17 9.00 4.41
C ILE A 8 -5.98 8.06 3.24
N VAL A 9 -4.97 8.32 2.41
CA VAL A 9 -4.65 7.45 1.27
C VAL A 9 -3.23 6.92 1.43
N ALA A 10 -3.07 5.60 1.41
CA ALA A 10 -1.79 4.92 1.34
C ALA A 10 -1.59 4.36 -0.07
N ASN A 11 -0.72 5.00 -0.84
CA ASN A 11 -0.32 4.59 -2.17
C ASN A 11 0.88 3.66 -2.05
N ILE A 12 0.75 2.38 -2.47
CA ILE A 12 1.70 1.33 -2.17
C ILE A 12 2.12 0.61 -3.44
N ASP A 13 3.43 0.54 -3.68
CA ASP A 13 4.04 -0.22 -4.77
C ASP A 13 5.11 -1.19 -4.26
N SER A 14 5.38 -2.23 -5.03
CA SER A 14 6.47 -3.14 -4.78
C SER A 14 7.23 -3.51 -6.05
N SER A 15 8.56 -3.65 -5.93
CA SER A 15 9.37 -4.28 -6.95
C SER A 15 9.80 -5.68 -6.50
N HIS A 16 9.58 -6.68 -7.35
CA HIS A 16 9.98 -8.05 -7.08
C HIS A 16 11.45 -8.28 -7.41
N ALA A 17 12.18 -9.00 -6.51
CA ALA A 17 13.57 -9.43 -6.73
C ALA A 17 14.54 -8.32 -7.18
N SER A 18 14.33 -7.08 -6.75
CA SER A 18 15.10 -5.90 -7.18
C SER A 18 16.49 -5.78 -6.54
N HIS A 19 16.77 -6.59 -5.52
CA HIS A 19 18.05 -6.62 -4.81
C HIS A 19 18.90 -7.83 -5.21
N GLY A 20 20.22 -7.75 -5.02
CA GLY A 20 21.17 -8.82 -5.35
C GLY A 20 20.95 -10.14 -4.59
N ASP A 21 20.19 -10.11 -3.49
CA ASP A 21 19.74 -11.29 -2.72
C ASP A 21 18.30 -11.71 -3.08
N TYR A 22 17.78 -11.24 -4.22
CA TYR A 22 16.43 -11.52 -4.74
C TYR A 22 15.28 -11.06 -3.83
N ARG A 23 15.52 -10.18 -2.86
CA ARG A 23 14.46 -9.55 -2.09
C ARG A 23 13.80 -8.43 -2.90
N GLY A 24 12.50 -8.26 -2.65
CA GLY A 24 11.75 -7.14 -3.20
C GLY A 24 12.04 -5.83 -2.47
N HIS A 25 11.49 -4.76 -2.99
CA HIS A 25 11.52 -3.43 -2.39
C HIS A 25 10.11 -2.87 -2.27
N THR A 26 9.82 -2.17 -1.20
CA THR A 26 8.52 -1.57 -0.90
C THR A 26 8.61 -0.07 -0.92
N GLY A 27 7.67 0.56 -1.62
CA GLY A 27 7.45 1.99 -1.62
C GLY A 27 6.06 2.34 -1.12
N ILE A 28 5.96 3.30 -0.19
CA ILE A 28 4.69 3.73 0.39
C ILE A 28 4.68 5.24 0.51
N PHE A 29 3.63 5.88 -0.01
CA PHE A 29 3.26 7.25 0.34
C PHE A 29 1.96 7.25 1.12
N ILE A 30 1.94 7.92 2.27
CA ILE A 30 0.71 8.16 3.04
C ILE A 30 0.38 9.65 2.94
N THR A 31 -0.84 9.94 2.53
CA THR A 31 -1.32 11.32 2.33
C THR A 31 -2.51 11.65 3.21
N LEU A 32 -2.62 12.91 3.58
CA LEU A 32 -3.82 13.53 4.15
C LEU A 32 -4.33 14.56 3.15
N GLY A 33 -5.46 14.26 2.51
CA GLY A 33 -5.93 15.09 1.42
C GLY A 33 -4.89 15.19 0.29
N LYS A 34 -4.36 16.40 0.04
CA LYS A 34 -3.38 16.66 -1.03
C LYS A 34 -1.92 16.59 -0.61
N GLY A 35 -1.62 16.37 0.65
CA GLY A 35 -0.23 16.42 1.16
C GLY A 35 0.29 15.07 1.59
N ILE A 36 1.53 14.74 1.19
CA ILE A 36 2.27 13.58 1.71
C ILE A 36 2.72 13.88 3.14
N ILE A 37 2.33 13.02 4.08
CA ILE A 37 2.76 13.10 5.48
C ILE A 37 3.81 12.07 5.83
N GLN A 38 3.90 10.98 5.07
CA GLN A 38 4.90 9.94 5.27
C GLN A 38 5.31 9.32 3.94
N ALA A 39 6.62 9.12 3.75
CA ALA A 39 7.19 8.38 2.64
C ALA A 39 8.11 7.27 3.20
N ILE A 40 7.92 6.05 2.75
CA ILE A 40 8.70 4.88 3.16
C ILE A 40 9.24 4.18 1.92
N SER A 41 10.55 3.93 1.91
CA SER A 41 11.23 3.15 0.87
C SER A 41 12.12 2.14 1.58
N THR A 42 11.79 0.85 1.50
CA THR A 42 12.45 -0.19 2.29
C THR A 42 12.56 -1.51 1.55
N LYS A 43 13.64 -2.24 1.84
CA LYS A 43 13.85 -3.59 1.35
C LYS A 43 12.93 -4.57 2.10
N GLN A 44 12.29 -5.48 1.37
CA GLN A 44 11.42 -6.49 1.98
C GLN A 44 12.23 -7.47 2.85
N PRO A 45 11.70 -7.84 4.03
CA PRO A 45 12.40 -8.75 4.95
C PRO A 45 12.40 -10.20 4.48
N ILE A 46 11.53 -10.56 3.55
CA ILE A 46 11.35 -11.94 3.05
C ILE A 46 11.47 -12.02 1.54
N ASN A 47 11.91 -13.18 1.04
CA ASN A 47 11.83 -13.49 -0.37
C ASN A 47 10.45 -14.06 -0.70
N THR A 48 9.85 -13.55 -1.77
CA THR A 48 8.57 -14.00 -2.29
C THR A 48 8.77 -14.77 -3.60
N LYS A 49 7.89 -15.73 -3.88
CA LYS A 49 8.02 -16.60 -5.07
C LYS A 49 7.50 -15.95 -6.35
N SER A 50 6.74 -14.87 -6.23
CA SER A 50 6.14 -14.16 -7.36
C SER A 50 5.93 -12.69 -7.05
N SER A 51 5.74 -11.85 -8.08
CA SER A 51 5.39 -10.45 -7.92
C SER A 51 4.06 -10.26 -7.18
N ALA A 52 3.05 -11.09 -7.49
CA ALA A 52 1.76 -11.04 -6.80
C ALA A 52 1.87 -11.32 -5.29
N GLU A 53 2.72 -12.28 -4.89
CA GLU A 53 3.01 -12.53 -3.46
C GLU A 53 3.75 -11.35 -2.84
N SER A 54 4.72 -10.76 -3.55
CA SER A 54 5.45 -9.57 -3.11
C SER A 54 4.50 -8.42 -2.82
N GLU A 55 3.62 -8.13 -3.75
CA GLU A 55 2.64 -7.05 -3.63
C GLU A 55 1.61 -7.30 -2.52
N LEU A 56 1.14 -8.55 -2.39
CA LEU A 56 0.24 -8.92 -1.29
C LEU A 56 0.89 -8.70 0.08
N VAL A 57 2.14 -9.15 0.24
CA VAL A 57 2.90 -8.97 1.47
C VAL A 57 3.08 -7.49 1.78
N VAL A 58 3.42 -6.70 0.77
CA VAL A 58 3.63 -5.26 0.89
C VAL A 58 2.35 -4.54 1.27
N ALA A 59 1.27 -4.77 0.52
CA ALA A 59 -0.01 -4.15 0.81
C ALA A 59 -0.50 -4.49 2.23
N ALA A 60 -0.39 -5.76 2.60
CA ALA A 60 -0.92 -6.24 3.88
C ALA A 60 -0.09 -5.80 5.09
N SER A 61 1.24 -5.96 5.04
CA SER A 61 2.03 -5.78 6.26
C SER A 61 2.80 -4.48 6.32
N ASP A 62 3.40 -4.10 5.19
CA ASP A 62 4.31 -2.97 5.19
C ASP A 62 3.57 -1.65 4.94
N GLY A 63 2.47 -1.68 4.16
CA GLY A 63 1.69 -0.50 3.81
C GLY A 63 0.50 -0.21 4.72
N ALA A 64 -0.32 -1.21 5.04
CA ALA A 64 -1.50 -1.00 5.86
C ALA A 64 -1.16 -0.64 7.31
N THR A 65 -0.10 -1.24 7.89
CA THR A 65 0.28 -1.00 9.29
C THR A 65 0.61 0.47 9.58
N PRO A 66 1.54 1.15 8.86
CA PRO A 66 1.81 2.56 9.10
C PRO A 66 0.60 3.45 8.80
N ALA A 67 -0.22 3.11 7.81
CA ALA A 67 -1.42 3.88 7.49
C ALA A 67 -2.48 3.80 8.61
N ILE A 68 -2.69 2.62 9.21
CA ILE A 68 -3.56 2.45 10.38
C ILE A 68 -2.99 3.20 11.59
N TYR A 69 -1.67 3.20 11.77
CA TYR A 69 -1.04 3.98 12.83
C TYR A 69 -1.33 5.48 12.69
N VAL A 70 -1.21 6.02 11.48
CA VAL A 70 -1.59 7.41 11.17
C VAL A 70 -3.08 7.65 11.43
N LEU A 71 -3.96 6.75 11.00
CA LEU A 71 -5.40 6.81 11.26
C LEU A 71 -5.68 6.94 12.77
N ASN A 72 -5.06 6.09 13.58
CA ASN A 72 -5.27 6.09 15.02
C ASN A 72 -4.79 7.40 15.68
N ILE A 73 -3.65 7.95 15.23
CA ILE A 73 -3.16 9.26 15.74
C ILE A 73 -4.19 10.37 15.45
N ILE A 74 -4.72 10.41 14.24
CA ILE A 74 -5.66 11.44 13.81
C ILE A 74 -6.98 11.32 14.58
N LEU A 75 -7.50 10.10 14.73
CA LEU A 75 -8.70 9.83 15.51
C LEU A 75 -8.52 10.19 16.98
N TYR A 76 -7.33 9.89 17.56
CA TYR A 76 -7.01 10.26 18.94
C TYR A 76 -6.98 11.79 19.16
N GLN A 77 -6.64 12.56 18.12
CA GLN A 77 -6.71 14.03 18.14
C GLN A 77 -8.14 14.58 17.99
N GLY A 78 -9.15 13.72 17.88
CA GLY A 78 -10.55 14.10 17.71
C GLY A 78 -10.91 14.55 16.29
N ILE A 79 -10.03 14.30 15.31
CA ILE A 79 -10.27 14.65 13.91
C ILE A 79 -11.07 13.53 13.24
N GLN A 80 -12.13 13.87 12.54
CA GLN A 80 -12.95 12.89 11.83
C GLN A 80 -12.26 12.42 10.55
N VAL A 81 -12.10 11.10 10.42
CA VAL A 81 -11.60 10.46 9.22
C VAL A 81 -12.75 9.75 8.52
N LYS A 82 -12.94 10.03 7.25
CA LYS A 82 -13.99 9.42 6.44
C LYS A 82 -13.65 7.98 6.08
N LEU A 83 -12.40 7.75 5.64
CA LEU A 83 -11.96 6.46 5.13
C LEU A 83 -10.42 6.41 5.09
N LEU A 84 -9.86 5.25 5.41
CA LEU A 84 -8.49 4.88 5.07
C LEU A 84 -8.50 4.03 3.80
N ILE A 85 -7.88 4.53 2.74
CA ILE A 85 -7.84 3.89 1.43
C ILE A 85 -6.41 3.39 1.16
N ILE A 86 -6.29 2.12 0.79
CA ILE A 86 -5.05 1.54 0.27
C ILE A 86 -5.15 1.47 -1.24
N GLU A 87 -4.24 2.15 -1.93
CA GLU A 87 -4.12 2.15 -3.38
C GLU A 87 -3.08 1.14 -3.86
N GLN A 88 -3.47 0.34 -4.86
CA GLN A 88 -2.68 -0.73 -5.44
C GLN A 88 -2.90 -0.81 -6.95
N ASP A 89 -1.86 -1.07 -7.73
CA ASP A 89 -1.95 -1.18 -9.19
C ASP A 89 -2.10 -2.63 -9.70
N ASN A 90 -2.06 -3.63 -8.81
CA ASN A 90 -2.22 -5.03 -9.18
C ASN A 90 -3.66 -5.52 -8.94
N LYS A 91 -4.40 -5.68 -10.05
CA LYS A 91 -5.78 -6.19 -10.02
C LYS A 91 -5.88 -7.62 -9.48
N SER A 92 -4.86 -8.46 -9.72
CA SER A 92 -4.86 -9.85 -9.23
C SER A 92 -4.76 -9.88 -7.70
N THR A 93 -3.92 -9.02 -7.11
CA THR A 93 -3.81 -8.86 -5.66
C THR A 93 -5.13 -8.40 -5.05
N LEU A 94 -5.76 -7.37 -5.63
CA LEU A 94 -7.07 -6.90 -5.18
C LEU A 94 -8.14 -8.00 -5.24
N ALA A 95 -8.19 -8.76 -6.33
CA ALA A 95 -9.13 -9.86 -6.49
C ALA A 95 -8.88 -11.00 -5.47
N MET A 96 -7.62 -11.34 -5.21
CA MET A 96 -7.27 -12.34 -4.18
C MET A 96 -7.74 -11.90 -2.80
N ILE A 97 -7.51 -10.65 -2.44
CA ILE A 97 -7.92 -10.10 -1.15
C ILE A 97 -9.45 -10.08 -1.03
N ALA A 98 -10.15 -9.62 -2.06
CA ALA A 98 -11.61 -9.56 -2.07
C ALA A 98 -12.27 -10.95 -1.98
N ASN A 99 -11.67 -11.98 -2.60
CA ASN A 99 -12.19 -13.34 -2.58
C ASN A 99 -11.94 -14.11 -1.27
N GLY A 100 -11.15 -13.55 -0.35
CA GLY A 100 -10.89 -14.16 0.95
C GLY A 100 -10.13 -15.49 0.88
N ARG A 101 -9.49 -15.82 -0.25
CA ARG A 101 -8.76 -17.08 -0.44
C ARG A 101 -7.40 -16.84 -1.08
N ALA A 102 -6.34 -17.33 -0.42
CA ALA A 102 -5.06 -17.47 -1.07
C ALA A 102 -5.15 -18.53 -2.17
N THR A 103 -4.85 -18.17 -3.40
CA THR A 103 -4.82 -19.11 -4.53
C THR A 103 -3.46 -19.83 -4.55
N GLY A 104 -3.42 -21.06 -4.03
CA GLY A 104 -2.24 -21.93 -4.09
C GLY A 104 -1.60 -22.28 -2.75
N PRO A 105 -0.56 -23.14 -2.74
CA PRO A 105 0.20 -23.51 -1.54
C PRO A 105 1.10 -22.34 -1.10
N THR A 106 0.51 -21.36 -0.47
CA THR A 106 1.20 -20.19 0.09
C THR A 106 1.86 -20.54 1.42
N SER A 107 3.01 -19.93 1.69
CA SER A 107 3.68 -20.11 2.96
C SER A 107 2.84 -19.54 4.12
N ARG A 108 2.95 -20.17 5.30
CA ARG A 108 2.13 -19.83 6.48
C ARG A 108 2.17 -18.34 6.87
N HIS A 109 3.32 -17.70 6.72
CA HIS A 109 3.48 -16.27 7.04
C HIS A 109 2.76 -15.34 6.04
N ILE A 110 2.61 -15.75 4.78
CA ILE A 110 1.81 -15.02 3.79
C ILE A 110 0.33 -15.15 4.13
N ASN A 111 -0.12 -16.35 4.53
CA ASN A 111 -1.51 -16.56 4.94
C ASN A 111 -1.90 -15.70 6.15
N ILE A 112 -1.05 -15.58 7.17
CA ILE A 112 -1.31 -14.74 8.34
C ILE A 112 -1.53 -13.27 7.92
N ARG A 113 -0.68 -12.74 7.06
CA ARG A 113 -0.79 -11.36 6.56
C ARG A 113 -2.04 -11.14 5.72
N PHE A 114 -2.36 -12.12 4.89
CA PHE A 114 -3.57 -12.13 4.08
C PHE A 114 -4.83 -12.07 4.95
N PHE A 115 -4.97 -12.96 5.94
CA PHE A 115 -6.12 -12.97 6.85
C PHE A 115 -6.22 -11.69 7.65
N TRP A 116 -5.10 -11.16 8.14
CA TRP A 116 -5.07 -9.89 8.86
C TRP A 116 -5.62 -8.73 8.02
N LEU A 117 -5.22 -8.64 6.75
CA LEU A 117 -5.71 -7.60 5.83
C LEU A 117 -7.20 -7.77 5.53
N ASN A 118 -7.63 -9.03 5.30
CA ASN A 118 -9.02 -9.35 5.03
C ASN A 118 -9.94 -9.00 6.21
N ASP A 119 -9.51 -9.23 7.44
CA ASP A 119 -10.26 -8.83 8.64
C ASP A 119 -10.44 -7.31 8.72
N ARG A 120 -9.42 -6.53 8.37
CA ARG A 120 -9.48 -5.07 8.33
C ARG A 120 -10.42 -4.54 7.25
N LEU A 121 -10.43 -5.19 6.09
CA LEU A 121 -11.39 -4.88 5.03
C LEU A 121 -12.82 -5.24 5.44
N ALA A 122 -13.02 -6.43 6.01
CA ALA A 122 -14.34 -6.89 6.46
C ALA A 122 -14.92 -6.03 7.59
N SER A 123 -14.07 -5.51 8.48
CA SER A 123 -14.48 -4.57 9.53
C SER A 123 -14.77 -3.15 9.02
N GLY A 124 -14.41 -2.84 7.78
CA GLY A 124 -14.52 -1.49 7.21
C GLY A 124 -13.47 -0.49 7.72
N GLU A 125 -12.45 -0.95 8.46
CA GLU A 125 -11.35 -0.11 8.94
C GLU A 125 -10.50 0.43 7.79
N ILE A 126 -10.33 -0.37 6.74
CA ILE A 126 -9.64 0.02 5.50
C ILE A 126 -10.51 -0.27 4.29
N SER A 127 -10.22 0.41 3.19
CA SER A 127 -10.75 0.13 1.86
C SER A 127 -9.59 -0.03 0.88
N MET A 128 -9.80 -0.78 -0.19
CA MET A 128 -8.79 -0.92 -1.25
C MET A 128 -9.31 -0.33 -2.56
N ARG A 129 -8.43 0.35 -3.28
CA ARG A 129 -8.73 0.98 -4.56
C ARG A 129 -7.65 0.64 -5.59
N TYR A 130 -8.09 0.29 -6.80
CA TYR A 130 -7.19 0.13 -7.93
C TYR A 130 -6.76 1.50 -8.46
N VAL A 131 -5.46 1.65 -8.72
CA VAL A 131 -4.88 2.80 -9.41
C VAL A 131 -4.04 2.28 -10.57
N PRO A 132 -4.18 2.85 -11.79
CA PRO A 132 -3.32 2.48 -12.90
C PRO A 132 -1.85 2.73 -12.59
N THR A 133 -0.94 1.87 -13.06
CA THR A 133 0.52 2.02 -12.85
C THR A 133 1.04 3.40 -13.26
N ALA A 134 0.50 3.99 -14.32
CA ALA A 134 0.88 5.34 -14.77
C ALA A 134 0.52 6.47 -13.76
N GLU A 135 -0.32 6.17 -12.78
CA GLU A 135 -0.77 7.07 -11.70
C GLU A 135 -0.23 6.64 -10.33
N MET A 136 0.48 5.49 -10.27
CA MET A 136 1.06 4.95 -9.05
C MET A 136 2.29 5.77 -8.63
N THR A 137 2.08 6.73 -7.74
CA THR A 137 3.16 7.63 -7.28
C THR A 137 4.24 6.91 -6.46
N ALA A 138 3.89 5.83 -5.77
CA ALA A 138 4.83 5.02 -5.00
C ALA A 138 5.92 4.36 -5.86
N ASP A 139 5.74 4.27 -7.19
CA ASP A 139 6.76 3.85 -8.15
C ASP A 139 8.08 4.67 -8.01
N LEU A 140 7.99 5.94 -7.61
CA LEU A 140 9.16 6.79 -7.32
C LEU A 140 10.08 6.22 -6.23
N LEU A 141 9.53 5.39 -5.34
CA LEU A 141 10.24 4.83 -4.20
C LEU A 141 10.79 3.42 -4.46
N THR A 142 10.35 2.78 -5.55
CA THR A 142 10.68 1.38 -5.87
C THR A 142 11.45 1.21 -7.17
N LYS A 143 11.38 2.18 -8.09
CA LYS A 143 11.93 2.08 -9.44
C LYS A 143 12.75 3.32 -9.78
N HIS A 144 13.77 3.15 -10.64
CA HIS A 144 14.41 4.28 -11.29
C HIS A 144 13.44 4.88 -12.31
N THR A 145 12.98 6.10 -12.05
CA THR A 145 12.03 6.79 -12.92
C THR A 145 12.75 7.81 -13.80
N GLU A 146 12.37 7.86 -15.09
CA GLU A 146 12.85 8.90 -16.00
C GLU A 146 12.34 10.29 -15.58
N GLY A 147 13.08 11.35 -15.93
CA GLY A 147 12.80 12.69 -15.44
C GLY A 147 11.38 13.19 -15.69
N SER A 148 10.77 12.87 -16.83
CA SER A 148 9.38 13.25 -17.15
C SER A 148 8.36 12.61 -16.22
N VAL A 149 8.53 11.32 -15.91
CA VAL A 149 7.68 10.56 -15.00
C VAL A 149 7.88 11.06 -13.57
N PHE A 150 9.13 11.30 -13.17
CA PHE A 150 9.46 11.89 -11.87
C PHE A 150 8.75 13.24 -11.67
N TYR A 151 8.84 14.16 -12.62
CA TYR A 151 8.20 15.47 -12.53
C TYR A 151 6.66 15.38 -12.49
N LYS A 152 6.05 14.46 -13.24
CA LYS A 152 4.61 14.20 -13.19
C LYS A 152 4.18 13.82 -11.77
N HIS A 153 4.80 12.79 -11.19
CA HIS A 153 4.43 12.29 -9.86
C HIS A 153 4.74 13.29 -8.75
N ARG A 154 5.88 13.99 -8.83
CA ARG A 154 6.22 15.05 -7.88
C ARG A 154 5.16 16.17 -7.83
N ASN A 155 4.58 16.50 -8.97
CA ASN A 155 3.60 17.59 -9.07
C ASN A 155 2.17 17.15 -8.70
N THR A 156 1.95 15.88 -8.37
CA THR A 156 0.64 15.36 -7.92
C THR A 156 0.34 15.80 -6.48
N TYR A 157 1.35 16.05 -5.69
CA TYR A 157 1.31 16.49 -4.30
C TYR A 157 2.06 17.82 -4.15
#